data_43329d0adbcc168ae12ca6b450204786
#
_entry.id   43329d0adbcc168ae12ca6b450204786
#
_cell.length_a   1.000
_cell.length_b   1.000
_cell.length_c   1.000
_cell.angle_alpha   90.00
_cell.angle_beta   90.00
_cell.angle_gamma   90.00
#
_symmetry.space_group_name_H-M   'P 1'
#
loop_
_entity.id
_entity.type
_entity.pdbx_description
1 polymer ?
#
loop_
_entity_poly.entity_id
_entity_poly.type
_entity_poly.pdbx_seq_one_letter_code
_entity_poly.pdbx_strand_id
1 'polypeptide(L)'
;MQETVKTKKVGEIFRDYQTKSNIQYANIQGLNVVKKTNTLQVILYFDEYIEIKELWFFEKFLIDRFHFEHIDMVIKYHEGVVLKDI
;
A
#
# COMPACT_ATOMS: atom_id res chain seq x y z
N MET A 1 -12.14 -26.86 -5.07
CA MET A 1 -12.38 -25.70 -5.73
C MET A 1 -11.43 -24.62 -5.37
N GLN A 2 -11.06 -23.94 -6.31
CA GLN A 2 -10.10 -22.97 -6.13
C GLN A 2 -10.71 -21.66 -5.82
N GLU A 3 -10.22 -21.10 -4.81
CA GLU A 3 -10.72 -19.89 -4.40
C GLU A 3 -9.95 -18.79 -5.00
N THR A 4 -10.59 -17.92 -5.63
CA THR A 4 -9.91 -16.77 -6.16
C THR A 4 -9.60 -15.83 -5.04
N VAL A 5 -8.34 -15.57 -4.86
CA VAL A 5 -7.95 -14.63 -3.85
C VAL A 5 -8.22 -13.24 -4.37
N LYS A 6 -9.12 -12.54 -3.74
CA LYS A 6 -9.42 -11.19 -4.12
C LYS A 6 -8.55 -10.25 -3.35
N THR A 7 -7.80 -9.45 -4.07
CA THR A 7 -7.04 -8.40 -3.42
C THR A 7 -8.00 -7.28 -3.10
N LYS A 8 -7.74 -6.60 -2.01
CA LYS A 8 -8.55 -5.47 -1.62
C LYS A 8 -7.81 -4.19 -1.86
N LYS A 9 -8.55 -3.14 -2.10
CA LYS A 9 -7.94 -1.85 -2.35
C LYS A 9 -7.67 -1.15 -1.04
N VAL A 10 -6.70 -0.25 -1.09
CA VAL A 10 -6.32 0.53 0.09
C VAL A 10 -7.54 1.21 0.69
N GLY A 11 -8.35 1.83 -0.15
CA GLY A 11 -9.53 2.54 0.34
C GLY A 11 -10.57 1.64 0.96
N GLU A 12 -10.56 0.36 0.62
CA GLU A 12 -11.51 -0.59 1.19
C GLU A 12 -11.08 -1.07 2.57
N ILE A 13 -9.78 -1.23 2.75
CA ILE A 13 -9.26 -1.73 4.02
C ILE A 13 -9.06 -0.61 5.00
N PHE A 14 -8.51 0.50 4.54
CA PHE A 14 -8.20 1.64 5.39
C PHE A 14 -9.20 2.76 5.12
N ARG A 15 -10.44 2.53 5.49
CA ARG A 15 -11.52 3.47 5.16
C ARG A 15 -11.36 4.82 5.80
N ASP A 16 -10.65 4.88 6.91
CA ASP A 16 -10.42 6.15 7.58
C ASP A 16 -9.26 6.94 6.97
N TYR A 17 -8.59 6.37 5.97
CA TYR A 17 -7.55 7.12 5.27
C TYR A 17 -8.21 7.87 4.12
N GLN A 18 -8.47 9.14 4.35
CA GLN A 18 -9.14 9.96 3.36
C GLN A 18 -8.14 10.64 2.48
N THR A 19 -8.18 10.34 1.22
CA THR A 19 -7.24 10.90 0.28
C THR A 19 -7.88 10.99 -1.09
N LYS A 20 -7.43 11.97 -1.87
CA LYS A 20 -7.84 12.08 -3.27
C LYS A 20 -6.82 11.44 -4.19
N SER A 21 -5.76 10.90 -3.63
CA SER A 21 -4.71 10.28 -4.40
C SER A 21 -5.15 8.94 -4.97
N ASN A 22 -4.50 8.53 -6.05
CA ASN A 22 -4.73 7.23 -6.65
C ASN A 22 -4.35 6.08 -5.74
N ILE A 23 -3.65 6.37 -4.65
CA ILE A 23 -3.24 5.33 -3.73
C ILE A 23 -4.44 4.57 -3.16
N GLN A 24 -5.59 5.23 -3.07
CA GLN A 24 -6.78 4.56 -2.56
C GLN A 24 -7.24 3.42 -3.45
N TYR A 25 -6.82 3.43 -4.71
CA TYR A 25 -7.20 2.38 -5.66
C TYR A 25 -6.13 1.30 -5.79
N ALA A 26 -5.04 1.41 -5.07
CA ALA A 26 -4.00 0.39 -5.11
C ALA A 26 -4.52 -0.91 -4.54
N ASN A 27 -4.11 -2.01 -5.12
CA ASN A 27 -4.45 -3.31 -4.60
C ASN A 27 -3.43 -3.72 -3.56
N ILE A 28 -3.91 -4.21 -2.43
CA ILE A 28 -3.03 -4.72 -1.39
C ILE A 28 -2.87 -6.20 -1.63
N GLN A 29 -1.67 -6.60 -1.99
CA GLN A 29 -1.40 -8.00 -2.27
C GLN A 29 -0.88 -8.74 -1.05
N GLY A 30 -0.43 -8.03 -0.06
CA GLY A 30 0.05 -8.69 1.14
C GLY A 30 0.16 -7.74 2.30
N LEU A 31 -0.15 -8.24 3.47
CA LEU A 31 0.05 -7.55 4.72
C LEU A 31 0.67 -8.54 5.68
N ASN A 32 1.76 -8.16 6.30
CA ASN A 32 2.45 -9.03 7.21
C ASN A 32 3.06 -8.25 8.34
N VAL A 33 2.95 -8.77 9.54
CA VAL A 33 3.51 -8.10 10.72
C VAL A 33 4.72 -8.87 11.20
N VAL A 34 5.84 -8.17 11.30
CA VAL A 34 7.05 -8.75 11.87
C VAL A 34 7.14 -8.24 13.29
N LYS A 35 6.79 -9.09 14.23
CA LYS A 35 6.64 -8.67 15.62
C LYS A 35 7.94 -8.27 16.26
N LYS A 36 9.03 -8.92 15.90
CA LYS A 36 10.32 -8.62 16.51
C LYS A 36 10.72 -7.17 16.36
N THR A 37 10.42 -6.60 15.21
CA THR A 37 10.84 -5.24 14.91
C THR A 37 9.68 -4.27 14.86
N ASN A 38 8.48 -4.75 15.19
CA ASN A 38 7.26 -3.96 15.11
C ASN A 38 7.12 -3.30 13.75
N THR A 39 7.26 -4.13 12.71
CA THR A 39 7.23 -3.67 11.33
C THR A 39 6.00 -4.21 10.64
N LEU A 40 5.34 -3.35 9.87
CA LEU A 40 4.26 -3.78 8.99
C LEU A 40 4.80 -3.83 7.58
N GLN A 41 4.68 -4.98 6.94
CA GLN A 41 5.03 -5.12 5.53
C GLN A 41 3.77 -5.02 4.71
N VAL A 42 3.80 -4.14 3.73
CA VAL A 42 2.66 -3.89 2.85
C VAL A 42 3.12 -4.05 1.43
N ILE A 43 2.44 -4.90 0.67
CA ILE A 43 2.75 -5.07 -0.75
C ILE A 43 1.61 -4.44 -1.53
N LEU A 44 1.92 -3.40 -2.27
CA LEU A 44 0.95 -2.64 -3.04
C LEU A 44 1.19 -2.82 -4.53
N TYR A 45 0.10 -2.91 -5.25
CA TYR A 45 0.14 -3.12 -6.70
C TYR A 45 -0.64 -1.99 -7.35
N PHE A 46 0.01 -1.24 -8.22
CA PHE A 46 -0.59 -0.08 -8.85
C PHE A 46 -0.80 -0.27 -10.34
N ASP A 47 -1.91 0.24 -10.83
CA ASP A 47 -2.19 0.27 -12.26
C ASP A 47 -1.70 1.56 -12.90
N GLU A 48 -1.35 2.55 -12.09
CA GLU A 48 -0.89 3.84 -12.57
C GLU A 48 0.29 4.29 -11.72
N TYR A 49 1.08 5.17 -12.26
CA TYR A 49 2.18 5.73 -11.50
C TYR A 49 1.67 6.47 -10.27
N ILE A 50 2.34 6.29 -9.16
CA ILE A 50 2.01 6.97 -7.92
C ILE A 50 3.21 7.83 -7.50
N GLU A 51 2.95 9.03 -7.04
CA GLU A 51 4.01 9.90 -6.60
C GLU A 51 4.51 9.45 -5.25
N ILE A 52 5.81 9.60 -5.03
CA ILE A 52 6.42 9.11 -3.80
C ILE A 52 5.87 9.82 -2.57
N LYS A 53 5.49 11.08 -2.71
CA LYS A 53 4.94 11.80 -1.55
C LYS A 53 3.63 11.19 -1.07
N GLU A 54 2.86 10.59 -1.98
CA GLU A 54 1.63 9.93 -1.59
C GLU A 54 1.93 8.68 -0.79
N LEU A 55 3.01 7.99 -1.13
CA LEU A 55 3.44 6.83 -0.38
C LEU A 55 3.89 7.23 1.01
N TRP A 56 4.57 8.36 1.13
CA TRP A 56 5.00 8.86 2.43
C TRP A 56 3.81 9.20 3.31
N PHE A 57 2.80 9.84 2.75
CA PHE A 57 1.60 10.19 3.52
C PHE A 57 0.90 8.93 4.00
N PHE A 58 0.84 7.92 3.16
CA PHE A 58 0.20 6.67 3.54
C PHE A 58 1.02 5.97 4.62
N GLU A 59 2.33 5.98 4.49
CA GLU A 59 3.20 5.40 5.50
C GLU A 59 2.98 6.08 6.85
N LYS A 60 2.93 7.39 6.85
CA LYS A 60 2.72 8.12 8.08
C LYS A 60 1.36 7.80 8.68
N PHE A 61 0.34 7.67 7.84
CA PHE A 61 -0.98 7.29 8.30
C PHE A 61 -0.92 5.93 9.01
N LEU A 62 -0.22 4.97 8.42
CA LEU A 62 -0.14 3.63 9.01
C LEU A 62 0.58 3.66 10.35
N ILE A 63 1.65 4.43 10.42
CA ILE A 63 2.40 4.54 11.67
C ILE A 63 1.54 5.18 12.74
N ASP A 64 0.88 6.26 12.42
CA ASP A 64 0.06 6.98 13.38
C ASP A 64 -1.16 6.18 13.81
N ARG A 65 -1.74 5.43 12.89
CA ARG A 65 -2.97 4.72 13.14
C ARG A 65 -2.74 3.43 13.92
N PHE A 66 -1.67 2.72 13.60
CA PHE A 66 -1.42 1.40 14.15
C PHE A 66 -0.18 1.31 15.03
N HIS A 67 0.58 2.39 15.12
CA HIS A 67 1.73 2.48 16.04
C HIS A 67 2.85 1.50 15.71
N PHE A 68 3.05 1.22 14.44
CA PHE A 68 4.23 0.44 14.04
C PHE A 68 5.45 1.33 14.09
N GLU A 69 6.60 0.74 14.35
CA GLU A 69 7.86 1.48 14.33
C GLU A 69 8.36 1.65 12.92
N HIS A 70 8.09 0.66 12.07
CA HIS A 70 8.56 0.70 10.69
C HIS A 70 7.47 0.21 9.76
N ILE A 71 7.44 0.78 8.58
CA ILE A 71 6.57 0.30 7.52
C ILE A 71 7.47 -0.10 6.37
N ASP A 72 7.40 -1.37 5.98
CA ASP A 72 8.16 -1.89 4.86
C ASP A 72 7.21 -1.99 3.69
N MET A 73 7.28 -1.04 2.78
CA MET A 73 6.33 -0.91 1.71
C MET A 73 6.96 -1.38 0.41
N VAL A 74 6.39 -2.42 -0.18
CA VAL A 74 6.86 -2.96 -1.44
C VAL A 74 5.89 -2.50 -2.52
N ILE A 75 6.40 -1.78 -3.49
CA ILE A 75 5.58 -1.19 -4.54
C ILE A 75 5.80 -1.94 -5.83
N LYS A 76 4.71 -2.43 -6.41
CA LYS A 76 4.76 -3.13 -7.69
C LYS A 76 3.83 -2.42 -8.66
N TYR A 77 4.23 -2.39 -9.91
CA TYR A 77 3.43 -1.76 -10.94
C TYR A 77 2.98 -2.78 -11.96
N HIS A 78 1.79 -2.57 -12.47
CA HIS A 78 1.28 -3.38 -13.55
C HIS A 78 2.17 -3.19 -14.78
N GLU A 79 2.32 -4.26 -15.53
CA GLU A 79 3.10 -4.20 -16.75
C GLU A 79 2.47 -3.19 -17.67
N GLY A 80 3.24 -2.34 -18.25
CA GLY A 80 2.72 -1.30 -19.11
C GLY A 80 2.59 0.07 -18.45
N VAL A 81 2.72 0.13 -17.14
CA VAL A 81 2.72 1.42 -16.48
C VAL A 81 4.00 2.15 -16.83
N VAL A 82 3.85 3.40 -17.27
CA VAL A 82 5.00 4.20 -17.62
C VAL A 82 5.45 4.95 -16.38
N LEU A 83 6.64 4.62 -15.90
CA LEU A 83 7.19 5.29 -14.75
C LEU A 83 7.88 6.55 -15.20
N LYS A 84 7.72 7.61 -14.42
CA LYS A 84 8.37 8.84 -14.75
C LYS A 84 9.86 8.68 -14.60
N ASP A 85 10.55 9.17 -15.59
CA ASP A 85 11.96 9.11 -15.54
C ASP A 85 12.48 10.24 -14.73
N ILE A 86 13.38 9.96 -13.91
CA ILE A 86 13.86 10.97 -13.01
C ILE A 86 15.23 11.46 -13.40
#